data_fad7c9ae5c020c794b0932d09a6daa15
#
_entry.id   fad7c9ae5c020c794b0932d09a6daa15
#
_cell.length_a   1.000
_cell.length_b   1.000
_cell.length_c   1.000
_cell.angle_alpha   90.00
_cell.angle_beta   90.00
_cell.angle_gamma   90.00
#
_symmetry.space_group_name_H-M   'P 1'
#
loop_
_entity.id
_entity.type
_entity.pdbx_description
1 polymer ?
#
loop_
_entity_poly.entity_id
_entity_poly.type
_entity_poly.pdbx_seq_one_letter_code
_entity_poly.pdbx_strand_id
1 'polypeptide(L)'
;CWAHQNYKDMVKKATDVSTTATGRRFGGSTCRVMKNQFARHFLQVEYAPETTAEMVDKLGVGALRKAAVEGDTKEGCFMAGQIAGMVKKEQPAAEIVQEIAAEAEALLKGAAKWVK
;
A
#
# COMPACT_ATOMS: atom_id res chain seq x y z
N CYS A 1 10.87 -0.17 -10.97
CA CYS A 1 10.45 -1.53 -10.64
C CYS A 1 9.50 -2.08 -11.70
N TRP A 2 9.22 -3.39 -11.66
CA TRP A 2 8.39 -4.11 -12.64
C TRP A 2 6.87 -3.91 -12.44
N ALA A 3 6.43 -3.22 -11.40
CA ALA A 3 5.01 -2.98 -11.18
C ALA A 3 4.41 -2.16 -12.33
N HIS A 4 3.18 -2.53 -12.72
CA HIS A 4 2.43 -1.84 -13.77
C HIS A 4 2.32 -0.34 -13.49
N GLN A 5 2.28 0.48 -14.55
CA GLN A 5 2.24 1.95 -14.41
C GLN A 5 1.04 2.43 -13.57
N ASN A 6 -0.13 1.79 -13.73
CA ASN A 6 -1.32 2.10 -12.93
C ASN A 6 -1.07 1.96 -11.41
N TYR A 7 -0.23 0.98 -10.99
CA TYR A 7 0.15 0.84 -9.58
C TYR A 7 0.93 2.06 -9.09
N LYS A 8 1.95 2.45 -9.84
CA LYS A 8 2.78 3.62 -9.53
C LYS A 8 1.97 4.90 -9.50
N ASP A 9 1.05 5.06 -10.47
CA ASP A 9 0.19 6.23 -10.55
C ASP A 9 -0.81 6.32 -9.40
N MET A 10 -1.36 5.18 -8.94
CA MET A 10 -2.19 5.15 -7.74
C MET A 10 -1.41 5.59 -6.50
N VAL A 11 -0.16 5.12 -6.34
CA VAL A 11 0.70 5.53 -5.23
C VAL A 11 1.01 7.03 -5.30
N LYS A 12 1.40 7.55 -6.46
CA LYS A 12 1.71 8.99 -6.63
C LYS A 12 0.53 9.91 -6.35
N LYS A 13 -0.70 9.45 -6.65
CA LYS A 13 -1.94 10.18 -6.38
C LYS A 13 -2.46 10.02 -4.95
N ALA A 14 -1.83 9.13 -4.17
CA ALA A 14 -2.28 8.86 -2.81
C ALA A 14 -2.17 10.08 -1.89
N THR A 15 -3.05 10.10 -0.91
CA THR A 15 -3.04 10.98 0.25
C THR A 15 -2.92 10.13 1.51
N ASP A 16 -2.84 10.75 2.67
CA ASP A 16 -2.80 10.10 3.99
C ASP A 16 -4.00 9.20 4.26
N VAL A 17 -5.16 9.51 3.68
CA VAL A 17 -6.41 8.74 3.83
C VAL A 17 -6.67 7.72 2.72
N SER A 18 -5.76 7.56 1.77
CA SER A 18 -5.97 6.70 0.59
C SER A 18 -5.86 5.20 0.87
N THR A 19 -5.42 4.79 2.06
CA THR A 19 -5.24 3.38 2.40
C THR A 19 -6.20 2.92 3.49
N THR A 20 -6.44 1.60 3.53
CA THR A 20 -7.21 0.94 4.58
C THR A 20 -6.57 -0.39 4.95
N ALA A 21 -6.86 -0.92 6.12
CA ALA A 21 -6.40 -2.24 6.54
C ALA A 21 -7.48 -3.28 6.26
N THR A 22 -7.08 -4.45 5.78
CA THR A 22 -7.90 -5.63 5.50
C THR A 22 -7.33 -6.85 6.21
N GLY A 23 -8.10 -7.93 6.36
CA GLY A 23 -7.64 -9.19 6.94
C GLY A 23 -7.51 -9.16 8.47
N ARG A 24 -8.29 -8.35 9.18
CA ARG A 24 -8.23 -8.25 10.66
C ARG A 24 -9.09 -9.24 11.39
N ARG A 25 -10.23 -9.63 10.80
CA ARG A 25 -11.28 -10.38 11.54
C ARG A 25 -10.85 -11.79 11.92
N PHE A 26 -10.12 -12.48 11.06
CA PHE A 26 -9.83 -13.91 11.22
C PHE A 26 -8.42 -14.21 11.70
N GLY A 27 -7.67 -13.22 12.18
CA GLY A 27 -6.31 -13.41 12.69
C GLY A 27 -5.28 -13.78 11.65
N GLY A 28 -5.61 -13.62 10.37
CA GLY A 28 -4.70 -13.83 9.23
C GLY A 28 -3.71 -12.68 9.05
N SER A 29 -3.08 -12.63 7.90
CA SER A 29 -2.14 -11.56 7.55
C SER A 29 -2.87 -10.25 7.32
N THR A 30 -2.92 -9.39 8.33
CA THR A 30 -3.43 -8.03 8.15
C THR A 30 -2.58 -7.27 7.14
N CYS A 31 -3.20 -6.81 6.07
CA CYS A 31 -2.55 -6.03 5.02
C CYS A 31 -3.11 -4.61 4.97
N ARG A 32 -2.26 -3.66 4.59
CA ARG A 32 -2.72 -2.31 4.25
C ARG A 32 -2.70 -2.15 2.74
N VAL A 33 -3.83 -1.68 2.20
CA VAL A 33 -4.07 -1.60 0.76
C VAL A 33 -4.66 -0.25 0.37
N MET A 34 -4.49 0.15 -0.89
CA MET A 34 -5.16 1.31 -1.46
C MET A 34 -6.67 1.09 -1.51
N LYS A 35 -7.43 2.11 -1.19
CA LYS A 35 -8.90 2.09 -1.30
C LYS A 35 -9.32 2.07 -2.76
N ASN A 36 -9.91 0.95 -3.21
CA ASN A 36 -10.49 0.77 -4.52
C ASN A 36 -11.74 -0.13 -4.42
N GLN A 37 -12.26 -0.59 -5.55
CA GLN A 37 -13.43 -1.46 -5.56
C GLN A 37 -13.14 -2.80 -4.88
N PHE A 38 -11.98 -3.41 -5.16
CA PHE A 38 -11.55 -4.64 -4.50
C PHE A 38 -11.48 -4.48 -2.98
N ALA A 39 -10.82 -3.45 -2.47
CA ALA A 39 -10.68 -3.23 -1.02
C ALA A 39 -12.03 -3.06 -0.32
N ARG A 40 -12.98 -2.35 -0.96
CA ARG A 40 -14.34 -2.21 -0.42
C ARG A 40 -15.08 -3.54 -0.39
N HIS A 41 -15.04 -4.29 -1.50
CA HIS A 41 -15.67 -5.62 -1.58
C HIS A 41 -15.06 -6.58 -0.58
N PHE A 42 -13.72 -6.60 -0.45
CA PHE A 42 -13.01 -7.42 0.53
C PHE A 42 -13.51 -7.14 1.96
N LEU A 43 -13.59 -5.87 2.36
CA LEU A 43 -14.07 -5.50 3.69
C LEU A 43 -15.56 -5.86 3.89
N GLN A 44 -16.40 -5.72 2.88
CA GLN A 44 -17.80 -6.14 2.95
C GLN A 44 -17.92 -7.64 3.20
N VAL A 45 -17.16 -8.45 2.46
CA VAL A 45 -17.12 -9.90 2.66
C VAL A 45 -16.51 -10.25 4.01
N GLU A 46 -15.35 -9.66 4.37
CA GLU A 46 -14.66 -9.94 5.63
C GLU A 46 -15.57 -9.78 6.86
N TYR A 47 -16.43 -8.76 6.86
CA TYR A 47 -17.30 -8.46 8.01
C TYR A 47 -18.74 -8.96 7.87
N ALA A 48 -19.10 -9.67 6.79
CA ALA A 48 -20.42 -10.27 6.65
C ALA A 48 -20.62 -11.42 7.67
N PRO A 49 -21.84 -11.60 8.23
CA PRO A 49 -22.11 -12.59 9.29
C PRO A 49 -21.71 -14.02 8.93
N GLU A 50 -22.00 -14.44 7.71
CA GLU A 50 -21.79 -15.82 7.21
C GLU A 50 -20.37 -16.10 6.71
N THR A 51 -19.44 -15.13 6.81
CA THR A 51 -18.09 -15.26 6.22
C THR A 51 -17.18 -16.13 7.09
N THR A 52 -16.46 -17.01 6.44
CA THR A 52 -15.38 -17.83 7.02
C THR A 52 -14.00 -17.32 6.59
N ALA A 53 -12.95 -17.71 7.33
CA ALA A 53 -11.58 -17.39 6.97
C ALA A 53 -11.23 -17.87 5.55
N GLU A 54 -11.65 -19.08 5.18
CA GLU A 54 -11.39 -19.65 3.86
C GLU A 54 -12.01 -18.83 2.72
N MET A 55 -13.20 -18.25 2.92
CA MET A 55 -13.83 -17.37 1.93
C MET A 55 -13.01 -16.10 1.71
N VAL A 56 -12.49 -15.52 2.79
CA VAL A 56 -11.63 -14.32 2.72
C VAL A 56 -10.30 -14.62 2.03
N ASP A 57 -9.68 -15.76 2.35
CA ASP A 57 -8.42 -16.18 1.72
C ASP A 57 -8.60 -16.39 0.21
N LYS A 58 -9.67 -17.07 -0.21
CA LYS A 58 -10.00 -17.27 -1.64
C LYS A 58 -10.18 -15.95 -2.39
N LEU A 59 -10.76 -14.94 -1.74
CA LEU A 59 -10.96 -13.62 -2.34
C LEU A 59 -9.62 -12.91 -2.62
N GLY A 60 -8.62 -13.16 -1.78
CA GLY A 60 -7.27 -12.59 -1.93
C GLY A 60 -6.42 -13.23 -3.03
N VAL A 61 -6.74 -14.48 -3.41
CA VAL A 61 -5.93 -15.23 -4.38
C VAL A 61 -5.85 -14.52 -5.74
N GLY A 62 -4.63 -14.25 -6.19
CA GLY A 62 -4.36 -13.59 -7.47
C GLY A 62 -4.60 -12.08 -7.50
N ALA A 63 -5.21 -11.48 -6.49
CA ALA A 63 -5.55 -10.06 -6.49
C ALA A 63 -4.30 -9.15 -6.55
N LEU A 64 -3.19 -9.54 -5.91
CA LEU A 64 -1.93 -8.80 -6.03
C LEU A 64 -1.35 -8.85 -7.45
N ARG A 65 -1.45 -9.99 -8.13
CA ARG A 65 -1.04 -10.13 -9.53
C ARG A 65 -1.84 -9.20 -10.43
N LYS A 66 -3.16 -9.15 -10.26
CA LYS A 66 -4.03 -8.22 -11.01
C LYS A 66 -3.56 -6.77 -10.84
N ALA A 67 -3.17 -6.36 -9.63
CA ALA A 67 -2.65 -5.03 -9.39
C ALA A 67 -1.27 -4.79 -9.99
N ALA A 68 -0.30 -5.67 -9.68
CA ALA A 68 1.11 -5.43 -9.96
C ALA A 68 1.51 -5.72 -11.41
N VAL A 69 0.87 -6.72 -12.03
CA VAL A 69 1.21 -7.18 -13.39
C VAL A 69 0.20 -6.67 -14.41
N GLU A 70 -1.09 -6.80 -14.12
CA GLU A 70 -2.16 -6.48 -15.06
C GLU A 70 -2.62 -5.01 -14.95
N GLY A 71 -2.33 -4.35 -13.82
CA GLY A 71 -2.68 -2.95 -13.59
C GLY A 71 -4.19 -2.71 -13.44
N ASP A 72 -4.94 -3.74 -13.05
CA ASP A 72 -6.38 -3.64 -12.85
C ASP A 72 -6.70 -2.83 -11.58
N THR A 73 -7.06 -1.58 -11.77
CA THR A 73 -7.34 -0.64 -10.69
C THR A 73 -8.64 -0.93 -9.93
N LYS A 74 -9.51 -1.78 -10.45
CA LYS A 74 -10.79 -2.14 -9.83
C LYS A 74 -10.68 -3.41 -9.00
N GLU A 75 -10.15 -4.49 -9.62
CA GLU A 75 -10.12 -5.84 -9.04
C GLU A 75 -8.75 -6.18 -8.43
N GLY A 76 -7.74 -5.35 -8.65
CA GLY A 76 -6.40 -5.56 -8.09
C GLY A 76 -6.27 -5.15 -6.63
N CYS A 77 -5.50 -5.92 -5.87
CA CYS A 77 -5.08 -5.58 -4.50
C CYS A 77 -3.80 -4.75 -4.53
N PHE A 78 -3.90 -3.46 -4.36
CA PHE A 78 -2.76 -2.53 -4.35
C PHE A 78 -2.24 -2.36 -2.92
N MET A 79 -1.24 -3.15 -2.55
CA MET A 79 -0.63 -3.05 -1.22
C MET A 79 0.18 -1.76 -1.11
N ALA A 80 -0.11 -0.94 -0.11
CA ALA A 80 0.63 0.29 0.17
C ALA A 80 0.41 0.72 1.62
N GLY A 81 1.48 1.14 2.29
CA GLY A 81 1.43 1.74 3.62
C GLY A 81 0.88 3.17 3.60
N GLN A 82 0.68 3.76 4.76
CA GLN A 82 0.23 5.15 4.88
C GLN A 82 1.21 6.15 4.25
N ILE A 83 2.50 5.83 4.24
CA ILE A 83 3.57 6.61 3.62
C ILE A 83 3.36 6.82 2.11
N ALA A 84 2.49 6.04 1.45
CA ALA A 84 2.14 6.24 0.04
C ALA A 84 1.72 7.70 -0.25
N GLY A 85 1.08 8.37 0.71
CA GLY A 85 0.71 9.78 0.60
C GLY A 85 1.90 10.73 0.40
N MET A 86 3.12 10.32 0.75
CA MET A 86 4.34 11.12 0.61
C MET A 86 5.13 10.80 -0.68
N VAL A 87 4.83 9.69 -1.36
CA VAL A 87 5.52 9.28 -2.59
C VAL A 87 4.93 10.02 -3.78
N LYS A 88 5.65 10.99 -4.34
CA LYS A 88 5.14 11.89 -5.40
C LYS A 88 5.86 11.77 -6.73
N LYS A 89 6.99 11.08 -6.78
CA LYS A 89 7.81 10.96 -7.99
C LYS A 89 8.24 9.51 -8.24
N GLU A 90 8.57 9.22 -9.48
CA GLU A 90 9.25 7.99 -9.89
C GLU A 90 10.72 8.29 -10.10
N GLN A 91 11.59 7.42 -9.60
CA GLN A 91 13.03 7.57 -9.67
C GLN A 91 13.69 6.19 -9.85
N PRO A 92 14.90 6.12 -10.42
CA PRO A 92 15.75 4.95 -10.32
C PRO A 92 16.00 4.55 -8.86
N ALA A 93 16.10 3.25 -8.59
CA ALA A 93 16.28 2.74 -7.22
C ALA A 93 17.53 3.32 -6.53
N ALA A 94 18.61 3.52 -7.28
CA ALA A 94 19.84 4.12 -6.75
C ALA A 94 19.61 5.55 -6.23
N GLU A 95 18.86 6.36 -6.97
CA GLU A 95 18.53 7.73 -6.56
C GLU A 95 17.69 7.75 -5.30
N ILE A 96 16.70 6.82 -5.19
CA ILE A 96 15.86 6.71 -3.99
C ILE A 96 16.72 6.41 -2.77
N VAL A 97 17.63 5.46 -2.86
CA VAL A 97 18.53 5.08 -1.75
C VAL A 97 19.42 6.25 -1.34
N GLN A 98 20.01 6.93 -2.32
CA GLN A 98 20.88 8.09 -2.08
C GLN A 98 20.11 9.25 -1.43
N GLU A 99 18.91 9.55 -1.92
CA GLU A 99 18.05 10.60 -1.37
C GLU A 99 17.66 10.32 0.08
N ILE A 100 17.19 9.10 0.38
CA ILE A 100 16.85 8.70 1.75
C ILE A 100 18.05 8.83 2.70
N ALA A 101 19.22 8.38 2.28
CA ALA A 101 20.42 8.47 3.09
C ALA A 101 20.85 9.94 3.33
N ALA A 102 20.84 10.77 2.29
CA ALA A 102 21.21 12.18 2.39
C ALA A 102 20.22 12.97 3.27
N GLU A 103 18.92 12.73 3.11
CA GLU A 103 17.90 13.37 3.94
C GLU A 103 18.01 12.95 5.40
N ALA A 104 18.23 11.65 5.67
CA ALA A 104 18.43 11.15 7.03
C ALA A 104 19.67 11.80 7.69
N GLU A 105 20.78 11.90 6.96
CA GLU A 105 21.99 12.56 7.46
C GLU A 105 21.75 14.04 7.76
N ALA A 106 21.05 14.75 6.88
CA ALA A 106 20.71 16.16 7.08
C ALA A 106 19.83 16.37 8.31
N LEU A 107 18.83 15.49 8.51
CA LEU A 107 17.96 15.54 9.68
C LEU A 107 18.74 15.27 10.97
N LEU A 108 19.62 14.27 10.98
CA LEU A 108 20.46 13.96 12.14
C LEU A 108 21.41 15.10 12.49
N LYS A 109 22.10 15.68 11.50
CA LYS A 109 22.95 16.86 11.71
C LYS A 109 22.17 18.07 12.26
N GLY A 110 20.91 18.22 11.84
CA GLY A 110 20.03 19.28 12.32
C GLY A 110 19.36 19.00 13.68
N ALA A 111 19.46 17.78 14.20
CA ALA A 111 18.74 17.37 15.41
C ALA A 111 19.22 18.05 16.69
N ALA A 112 20.46 18.52 16.74
CA ALA A 112 21.02 19.21 17.93
C ALA A 112 20.18 20.42 18.38
N LYS A 113 19.47 21.09 17.47
CA LYS A 113 18.56 22.20 17.79
C LYS A 113 17.30 21.78 18.57
N TRP A 114 16.97 20.49 18.58
CA TRP A 114 15.79 19.94 19.27
C TRP A 114 16.13 19.33 20.62
N VAL A 115 17.42 19.15 20.92
CA VAL A 115 17.91 18.62 22.20
C VAL A 115 18.21 19.80 23.10
N LYS A 116 17.46 19.90 24.21
CA LYS A 116 17.71 20.93 25.29
C LYS A 116 18.70 20.38 26.30
#